data_59a3f936ceacd79f35f715ffa4129229
#
_entry.id   59a3f936ceacd79f35f715ffa4129229
#
_cell.length_a   1.000
_cell.length_b   1.000
_cell.length_c   1.000
_cell.angle_alpha   90.00
_cell.angle_beta   90.00
_cell.angle_gamma   90.00
#
_symmetry.space_group_name_H-M   'P 1'
#
loop_
_entity.id
_entity.type
_entity.pdbx_description
1 polymer ?
#
loop_
_entity_poly.entity_id
_entity_poly.type
_entity_poly.pdbx_seq_one_letter_code
_entity_poly.pdbx_strand_id
1 'polypeptide(L)'
;MGKFIVILLFGWSGVHKFIEKKTILGIIYFFTFGLFGIGWLVDIIIAGSKIKNKTMTSAIPKYSGYTLRIDVVGEHYRKNEIASVMSGNGMYNIPDAEFMKKVDSHKNIYRFKFRETEAKLIPEPTNPHDANAIKVMIDGVHVGYIPADRCMEIKKRLPGIKSITAKLHGGDYKYHSNNEVFKTEANFSIELYISI
;
A
#
# COMPACT_ATOMS: atom_id res chain seq x y z
N MET A 1 -7.29 -17.40 10.40
CA MET A 1 -8.34 -17.40 11.43
C MET A 1 -8.23 -18.57 12.40
N GLY A 2 -8.07 -19.84 11.97
CA GLY A 2 -8.04 -20.98 12.87
C GLY A 2 -7.05 -20.92 14.04
N LYS A 3 -5.81 -20.47 13.80
CA LYS A 3 -4.79 -20.35 14.87
C LYS A 3 -5.16 -19.32 15.96
N PHE A 4 -5.84 -18.23 15.59
CA PHE A 4 -6.26 -17.20 16.54
C PHE A 4 -7.35 -17.72 17.48
N ILE A 5 -8.30 -18.50 16.95
CA ILE A 5 -9.37 -19.11 17.74
C ILE A 5 -8.79 -20.11 18.74
N VAL A 6 -7.78 -20.91 18.34
CA VAL A 6 -7.09 -21.86 19.24
C VAL A 6 -6.36 -21.14 20.38
N ILE A 7 -5.70 -20.01 20.10
CA ILE A 7 -5.03 -19.21 21.14
C ILE A 7 -6.05 -18.63 22.11
N LEU A 8 -7.19 -18.16 21.63
CA LEU A 8 -8.23 -17.54 22.45
C LEU A 8 -8.92 -18.56 23.38
N LEU A 9 -9.21 -19.77 22.90
CA LEU A 9 -9.94 -20.79 23.64
C LEU A 9 -9.04 -21.67 24.54
N PHE A 10 -7.81 -21.98 24.11
CA PHE A 10 -6.90 -22.91 24.76
C PHE A 10 -5.54 -22.31 25.09
N GLY A 11 -5.37 -21.00 24.97
CA GLY A 11 -4.08 -20.34 25.18
C GLY A 11 -3.55 -20.47 26.59
N TRP A 12 -4.44 -20.49 27.59
CA TRP A 12 -4.10 -20.63 29.00
C TRP A 12 -3.47 -21.99 29.34
N SER A 13 -3.80 -23.06 28.62
CA SER A 13 -3.25 -24.42 28.83
C SER A 13 -1.97 -24.66 28.01
N GLY A 14 -1.48 -23.71 27.19
CA GLY A 14 -0.27 -23.85 26.39
C GLY A 14 -0.40 -24.75 25.14
N VAL A 15 -1.56 -25.35 24.88
CA VAL A 15 -1.79 -26.28 23.76
C VAL A 15 -1.42 -25.64 22.41
N HIS A 16 -1.65 -24.35 22.24
CA HIS A 16 -1.29 -23.62 21.03
C HIS A 16 0.21 -23.63 20.70
N LYS A 17 1.09 -23.73 21.72
CA LYS A 17 2.55 -23.80 21.53
C LYS A 17 3.00 -25.15 20.95
N PHE A 18 2.27 -26.23 21.23
CA PHE A 18 2.51 -27.52 20.59
C PHE A 18 2.15 -27.49 19.10
N ILE A 19 1.07 -26.81 18.73
CA ILE A 19 0.66 -26.63 17.33
C ILE A 19 1.71 -25.80 16.57
N GLU A 20 2.40 -24.87 17.23
CA GLU A 20 3.50 -24.08 16.67
C GLU A 20 4.84 -24.83 16.63
N LYS A 21 4.89 -26.12 17.02
CA LYS A 21 6.11 -26.94 17.15
C LYS A 21 7.14 -26.40 18.16
N LYS A 22 6.70 -25.60 19.14
CA LYS A 22 7.52 -25.04 20.22
C LYS A 22 7.29 -25.84 21.51
N THR A 23 7.64 -27.12 21.49
CA THR A 23 7.32 -28.11 22.54
C THR A 23 7.79 -27.70 23.94
N ILE A 24 9.02 -27.18 24.07
CA ILE A 24 9.58 -26.73 25.34
C ILE A 24 8.75 -25.60 25.97
N LEU A 25 8.37 -24.60 25.16
CA LEU A 25 7.49 -23.50 25.59
C LEU A 25 6.09 -24.00 25.95
N GLY A 26 5.56 -24.97 25.22
CA GLY A 26 4.28 -25.61 25.55
C GLY A 26 4.27 -26.28 26.90
N ILE A 27 5.37 -26.99 27.28
CA ILE A 27 5.54 -27.63 28.59
C ILE A 27 5.61 -26.56 29.70
N ILE A 28 6.38 -25.48 29.50
CA ILE A 28 6.46 -24.38 30.48
C ILE A 28 5.08 -23.76 30.71
N TYR A 29 4.33 -23.48 29.64
CA TYR A 29 2.97 -22.93 29.74
C TYR A 29 2.01 -23.87 30.49
N PHE A 30 2.10 -25.18 30.26
CA PHE A 30 1.28 -26.17 30.95
C PHE A 30 1.53 -26.19 32.47
N PHE A 31 2.79 -26.18 32.91
CA PHE A 31 3.15 -26.20 34.34
C PHE A 31 2.97 -24.86 35.05
N THR A 32 3.02 -23.75 34.34
CA THR A 32 2.90 -22.38 34.92
C THR A 32 1.53 -21.76 34.74
N PHE A 33 0.52 -22.51 34.26
CA PHE A 33 -0.79 -21.98 33.90
C PHE A 33 -0.69 -20.73 33.01
N GLY A 34 0.23 -20.74 32.01
CA GLY A 34 0.45 -19.62 31.10
C GLY A 34 1.13 -18.42 31.76
N LEU A 35 2.02 -18.64 32.77
CA LEU A 35 2.63 -17.56 33.56
C LEU A 35 1.58 -16.60 34.14
N PHE A 36 0.63 -17.15 34.93
CA PHE A 36 -0.46 -16.36 35.52
C PHE A 36 -1.33 -15.58 34.52
N GLY A 37 -1.49 -16.06 33.28
CA GLY A 37 -2.28 -15.42 32.26
C GLY A 37 -1.57 -14.31 31.46
N ILE A 38 -0.44 -13.80 31.93
CA ILE A 38 0.31 -12.71 31.24
C ILE A 38 0.84 -13.19 29.89
N GLY A 39 1.43 -14.40 29.82
CA GLY A 39 1.92 -14.95 28.56
C GLY A 39 0.81 -15.18 27.54
N TRP A 40 -0.36 -15.62 27.96
CA TRP A 40 -1.54 -15.79 27.13
C TRP A 40 -2.05 -14.46 26.57
N LEU A 41 -2.10 -13.41 27.42
CA LEU A 41 -2.53 -12.06 27.00
C LEU A 41 -1.57 -11.48 25.93
N VAL A 42 -0.25 -11.63 26.14
CA VAL A 42 0.76 -11.22 25.18
C VAL A 42 0.61 -11.98 23.83
N ASP A 43 0.37 -13.29 23.89
CA ASP A 43 0.16 -14.08 22.67
C ASP A 43 -1.11 -13.66 21.90
N ILE A 44 -2.19 -13.26 22.60
CA ILE A 44 -3.39 -12.71 21.96
C ILE A 44 -3.09 -11.37 21.28
N ILE A 45 -2.36 -10.45 21.93
CA ILE A 45 -1.99 -9.15 21.38
C ILE A 45 -1.10 -9.34 20.14
N ILE A 46 -0.11 -10.21 20.20
CA ILE A 46 0.79 -10.50 19.07
C ILE A 46 0.02 -11.18 17.92
N ALA A 47 -0.88 -12.12 18.21
CA ALA A 47 -1.69 -12.77 17.19
C ALA A 47 -2.69 -11.79 16.55
N GLY A 48 -3.31 -10.92 17.37
CA GLY A 48 -4.21 -9.85 16.90
C GLY A 48 -3.51 -8.81 16.03
N SER A 49 -2.29 -8.38 16.41
CA SER A 49 -1.49 -7.46 15.60
C SER A 49 -1.03 -8.07 14.27
N LYS A 50 -0.72 -9.37 14.23
CA LYS A 50 -0.42 -10.09 12.98
C LYS A 50 -1.64 -10.18 12.05
N ILE A 51 -2.86 -10.28 12.59
CA ILE A 51 -4.10 -10.25 11.79
C ILE A 51 -4.32 -8.83 11.24
N LYS A 52 -4.13 -7.79 12.06
CA LYS A 52 -4.26 -6.39 11.64
C LYS A 52 -3.24 -6.02 10.55
N ASN A 53 -1.99 -6.47 10.71
CA ASN A 53 -0.95 -6.27 9.71
C ASN A 53 -1.17 -7.11 8.43
N LYS A 54 -1.85 -8.26 8.52
CA LYS A 54 -2.17 -9.09 7.35
C LYS A 54 -3.31 -8.49 6.49
N THR A 55 -4.13 -7.61 7.08
CA THR A 55 -5.17 -6.87 6.35
C THR A 55 -4.63 -5.58 5.70
N MET A 56 -3.45 -5.10 6.14
CA MET A 56 -2.78 -3.92 5.56
C MET A 56 -1.58 -4.26 4.66
N THR A 57 -1.08 -5.49 4.73
CA THR A 57 -0.07 -5.98 3.80
C THR A 57 -0.74 -7.08 2.98
N SER A 58 -1.49 -6.71 1.95
CA SER A 58 -1.60 -7.61 0.82
C SER A 58 -0.15 -7.86 0.38
N ALA A 59 0.40 -9.01 0.76
CA ALA A 59 1.67 -9.45 0.25
C ALA A 59 1.52 -9.42 -1.28
N ILE A 60 2.14 -8.42 -1.91
CA ILE A 60 2.28 -8.38 -3.37
C ILE A 60 2.95 -9.69 -3.70
N PRO A 61 2.32 -10.58 -4.47
CA PRO A 61 2.93 -11.83 -4.83
C PRO A 61 4.25 -11.50 -5.51
N LYS A 62 5.36 -12.00 -4.97
CA LYS A 62 6.67 -11.88 -5.57
C LYS A 62 6.67 -12.82 -6.78
N TYR A 63 6.08 -12.36 -7.89
CA TYR A 63 6.04 -13.12 -9.13
C TYR A 63 7.45 -13.17 -9.72
N SER A 64 7.97 -14.36 -9.87
CA SER A 64 9.17 -14.67 -10.68
C SER A 64 8.81 -14.70 -12.17
N GLY A 65 8.11 -13.68 -12.66
CA GLY A 65 7.71 -13.51 -14.04
C GLY A 65 8.25 -12.20 -14.61
N TYR A 66 8.21 -12.06 -15.92
CA TYR A 66 8.57 -10.81 -16.59
C TYR A 66 7.61 -9.69 -16.10
N THR A 67 8.16 -8.65 -15.49
CA THR A 67 7.42 -7.49 -15.00
C THR A 67 7.67 -6.31 -15.94
N LEU A 68 6.61 -5.80 -16.54
CA LEU A 68 6.65 -4.62 -17.40
C LEU A 68 6.34 -3.38 -16.56
N ARG A 69 7.24 -2.40 -16.56
CA ARG A 69 7.00 -1.08 -15.96
C ARG A 69 6.45 -0.13 -17.01
N ILE A 70 5.40 0.62 -16.66
CA ILE A 70 4.76 1.64 -17.49
C ILE A 70 4.42 2.84 -16.62
N ASP A 71 4.83 4.03 -17.05
CA ASP A 71 4.40 5.28 -16.43
C ASP A 71 3.03 5.68 -17.02
N VAL A 72 2.09 6.01 -16.15
CA VAL A 72 0.74 6.47 -16.54
C VAL A 72 0.83 7.88 -17.08
N VAL A 73 0.01 8.20 -18.08
CA VAL A 73 -0.07 9.54 -18.65
C VAL A 73 -1.45 10.16 -18.43
N GLY A 74 -1.53 11.51 -18.51
CA GLY A 74 -2.76 12.25 -18.30
C GLY A 74 -3.16 12.44 -16.83
N GLU A 75 -2.30 12.05 -15.89
CA GLU A 75 -2.47 12.21 -14.44
C GLU A 75 -2.63 13.70 -14.04
N HIS A 76 -1.99 14.61 -14.75
CA HIS A 76 -2.07 16.05 -14.47
C HIS A 76 -3.48 16.65 -14.70
N TYR A 77 -4.31 16.01 -15.53
CA TYR A 77 -5.73 16.39 -15.70
C TYR A 77 -6.65 15.79 -14.64
N ARG A 78 -6.13 14.91 -13.77
CA ARG A 78 -6.90 14.11 -12.81
C ARG A 78 -6.40 14.23 -11.39
N LYS A 79 -5.85 15.39 -11.03
CA LYS A 79 -5.26 15.62 -9.70
C LYS A 79 -6.26 15.36 -8.58
N ASN A 80 -7.53 15.77 -8.72
CA ASN A 80 -8.55 15.57 -7.70
C ASN A 80 -8.95 14.10 -7.53
N GLU A 81 -9.09 13.40 -8.65
CA GLU A 81 -9.39 11.98 -8.68
C GLU A 81 -8.26 11.17 -8.02
N ILE A 82 -7.01 11.46 -8.35
CA ILE A 82 -5.84 10.81 -7.75
C ILE A 82 -5.78 11.13 -6.26
N ALA A 83 -5.99 12.39 -5.87
CA ALA A 83 -6.02 12.79 -4.47
C ALA A 83 -7.09 12.02 -3.66
N SER A 84 -8.24 11.70 -4.27
CA SER A 84 -9.34 10.97 -3.62
C SER A 84 -8.97 9.53 -3.24
N VAL A 85 -8.02 8.93 -3.94
CA VAL A 85 -7.54 7.56 -3.67
C VAL A 85 -6.27 7.52 -2.84
N MET A 86 -5.72 8.66 -2.43
CA MET A 86 -4.50 8.76 -1.63
C MET A 86 -4.77 9.17 -0.19
N SER A 87 -3.90 8.74 0.71
CA SER A 87 -3.98 9.10 2.13
C SER A 87 -3.18 10.35 2.43
N GLY A 88 -3.76 11.28 3.18
CA GLY A 88 -3.10 12.50 3.60
C GLY A 88 -1.89 12.25 4.48
N ASN A 89 -0.88 13.10 4.35
CA ASN A 89 0.31 13.09 5.19
C ASN A 89 0.14 14.09 6.34
N GLY A 90 0.01 13.60 7.56
CA GLY A 90 -0.15 14.45 8.75
C GLY A 90 0.97 15.47 8.92
N MET A 91 2.20 15.14 8.53
CA MET A 91 3.34 16.08 8.61
C MET A 91 3.21 17.30 7.69
N TYR A 92 2.47 17.17 6.58
CA TYR A 92 2.18 18.29 5.69
C TYR A 92 1.26 19.32 6.34
N ASN A 93 0.35 18.89 7.20
CA ASN A 93 -0.73 19.70 7.77
C ASN A 93 -0.38 20.38 9.10
N ILE A 94 0.80 20.11 9.69
CA ILE A 94 1.21 20.77 10.93
C ILE A 94 1.55 22.24 10.69
N PRO A 95 1.42 23.12 11.74
CA PRO A 95 1.79 24.54 11.66
C PRO A 95 3.24 24.73 11.23
N ASP A 96 3.53 25.79 10.49
CA ASP A 96 4.85 26.03 9.89
C ASP A 96 5.98 26.12 10.93
N ALA A 97 5.72 26.73 12.10
CA ALA A 97 6.69 26.79 13.19
C ALA A 97 7.05 25.39 13.76
N GLU A 98 6.08 24.48 13.79
CA GLU A 98 6.30 23.08 14.21
C GLU A 98 6.98 22.28 13.10
N PHE A 99 6.60 22.54 11.85
CA PHE A 99 7.20 21.92 10.67
C PHE A 99 8.70 22.15 10.60
N MET A 100 9.16 23.41 10.77
CA MET A 100 10.59 23.76 10.77
C MET A 100 11.40 23.09 11.88
N LYS A 101 10.75 22.73 13.00
CA LYS A 101 11.42 22.02 14.11
C LYS A 101 11.52 20.50 13.87
N LYS A 102 10.59 19.94 13.10
CA LYS A 102 10.45 18.48 12.95
C LYS A 102 11.00 17.93 11.64
N VAL A 103 11.19 18.78 10.64
CA VAL A 103 11.62 18.38 9.30
C VAL A 103 12.99 19.01 9.03
N ASP A 104 13.90 18.24 8.44
CA ASP A 104 15.20 18.75 8.03
C ASP A 104 15.05 19.78 6.92
N SER A 105 15.95 20.81 6.90
CA SER A 105 15.97 21.83 5.86
C SER A 105 16.10 21.20 4.47
N HIS A 106 15.38 21.73 3.49
CA HIS A 106 15.31 21.28 2.09
C HIS A 106 14.70 19.91 1.88
N LYS A 107 14.15 19.27 2.91
CA LYS A 107 13.43 18.00 2.77
C LYS A 107 11.99 18.23 2.35
N ASN A 108 11.61 17.67 1.21
CA ASN A 108 10.24 17.74 0.71
C ASN A 108 9.30 16.82 1.50
N ILE A 109 8.23 17.38 2.02
CA ILE A 109 7.13 16.62 2.64
C ILE A 109 5.92 16.79 1.74
N TYR A 110 5.55 15.69 1.07
CA TYR A 110 4.41 15.64 0.18
C TYR A 110 3.10 15.67 0.97
N ARG A 111 2.07 16.30 0.39
CA ARG A 111 0.72 16.39 0.95
C ARG A 111 0.08 15.01 1.15
N PHE A 112 0.41 14.07 0.27
CA PHE A 112 -0.06 12.70 0.32
C PHE A 112 1.08 11.71 0.57
N LYS A 113 0.74 10.59 1.22
CA LYS A 113 1.69 9.50 1.44
C LYS A 113 1.84 8.68 0.17
N PHE A 114 3.02 8.11 -0.04
CA PHE A 114 3.23 7.06 -1.03
C PHE A 114 2.19 5.95 -0.86
N ARG A 115 1.63 5.50 -1.97
CA ARG A 115 0.66 4.41 -1.99
C ARG A 115 1.05 3.37 -3.04
N GLU A 116 1.00 2.10 -2.63
CA GLU A 116 1.10 0.96 -3.51
C GLU A 116 -0.20 0.16 -3.42
N THR A 117 -0.83 -0.15 -4.57
CA THR A 117 -2.16 -0.75 -4.63
C THR A 117 -2.38 -1.49 -5.96
N GLU A 118 -3.43 -2.27 -6.05
CA GLU A 118 -3.85 -2.88 -7.31
C GLU A 118 -4.45 -1.84 -8.26
N ALA A 119 -4.19 -2.03 -9.56
CA ALA A 119 -4.83 -1.26 -10.62
C ALA A 119 -5.57 -2.17 -11.60
N LYS A 120 -6.51 -1.59 -12.33
CA LYS A 120 -7.23 -2.25 -13.42
C LYS A 120 -7.05 -1.49 -14.71
N LEU A 121 -6.90 -2.21 -15.81
CA LEU A 121 -6.81 -1.65 -17.17
C LEU A 121 -8.14 -1.89 -17.89
N ILE A 122 -8.75 -0.83 -18.40
CA ILE A 122 -10.04 -0.89 -19.12
C ILE A 122 -9.85 -0.30 -20.51
N PRO A 123 -9.90 -1.11 -21.58
CA PRO A 123 -9.91 -0.63 -22.94
C PRO A 123 -11.10 0.31 -23.18
N GLU A 124 -10.87 1.42 -23.88
CA GLU A 124 -11.89 2.43 -24.22
C GLU A 124 -11.99 2.61 -25.75
N PRO A 125 -12.61 1.68 -26.48
CA PRO A 125 -12.68 1.72 -27.94
C PRO A 125 -13.50 2.90 -28.48
N THR A 126 -14.30 3.54 -27.63
CA THR A 126 -15.11 4.74 -27.96
C THR A 126 -14.40 6.04 -27.60
N ASN A 127 -13.13 6.01 -27.20
CA ASN A 127 -12.38 7.21 -26.89
C ASN A 127 -12.23 8.10 -28.15
N PRO A 128 -12.63 9.38 -28.09
CA PRO A 128 -12.64 10.26 -29.29
C PRO A 128 -11.24 10.60 -29.83
N HIS A 129 -10.20 10.41 -29.01
CA HIS A 129 -8.82 10.76 -29.38
C HIS A 129 -8.00 9.54 -29.83
N ASP A 130 -8.27 8.36 -29.24
CA ASP A 130 -7.56 7.13 -29.57
C ASP A 130 -8.44 5.90 -29.27
N ALA A 131 -8.89 5.22 -30.32
CA ALA A 131 -9.67 3.96 -30.20
C ALA A 131 -8.90 2.81 -29.52
N ASN A 132 -7.59 2.94 -29.34
CA ASN A 132 -6.77 1.99 -28.62
C ASN A 132 -6.54 2.39 -27.14
N ALA A 133 -7.05 3.53 -26.71
CA ALA A 133 -6.88 4.01 -25.35
C ALA A 133 -7.22 2.95 -24.31
N ILE A 134 -6.42 2.90 -23.26
CA ILE A 134 -6.64 2.01 -22.10
C ILE A 134 -6.60 2.86 -20.84
N LYS A 135 -7.75 2.95 -20.17
CA LYS A 135 -7.90 3.64 -18.88
C LYS A 135 -7.18 2.86 -17.78
N VAL A 136 -6.56 3.60 -16.86
CA VAL A 136 -6.03 3.08 -15.61
C VAL A 136 -6.99 3.43 -14.48
N MET A 137 -7.47 2.41 -13.78
CA MET A 137 -8.42 2.55 -12.68
C MET A 137 -7.79 2.09 -11.38
N ILE A 138 -7.95 2.86 -10.31
CA ILE A 138 -7.55 2.52 -8.94
C ILE A 138 -8.75 2.76 -8.02
N ASP A 139 -9.15 1.75 -7.25
CA ASP A 139 -10.34 1.78 -6.39
C ASP A 139 -11.62 2.25 -7.10
N GLY A 140 -11.76 1.94 -8.40
CA GLY A 140 -12.89 2.38 -9.21
C GLY A 140 -12.77 3.82 -9.74
N VAL A 141 -11.69 4.54 -9.44
CA VAL A 141 -11.43 5.90 -9.90
C VAL A 141 -10.50 5.89 -11.11
N HIS A 142 -10.82 6.66 -12.15
CA HIS A 142 -10.00 6.82 -13.35
C HIS A 142 -8.84 7.79 -13.06
N VAL A 143 -7.61 7.30 -13.06
CA VAL A 143 -6.41 8.06 -12.65
C VAL A 143 -5.50 8.46 -13.82
N GLY A 144 -5.73 7.94 -15.02
CA GLY A 144 -4.94 8.24 -16.21
C GLY A 144 -5.06 7.16 -17.28
N TYR A 145 -4.13 7.15 -18.21
CA TYR A 145 -4.11 6.23 -19.35
C TYR A 145 -2.75 5.55 -19.51
N ILE A 146 -2.74 4.43 -20.19
CA ILE A 146 -1.52 3.84 -20.75
C ILE A 146 -1.03 4.75 -21.89
N PRO A 147 0.29 5.01 -22.01
CA PRO A 147 0.85 5.76 -23.16
C PRO A 147 0.43 5.15 -24.50
N ALA A 148 0.09 6.01 -25.48
CA ALA A 148 -0.46 5.60 -26.76
C ALA A 148 0.43 4.59 -27.51
N ASP A 149 1.75 4.77 -27.46
CA ASP A 149 2.74 3.87 -28.05
C ASP A 149 2.79 2.47 -27.43
N ARG A 150 2.26 2.32 -26.19
CA ARG A 150 2.22 1.06 -25.45
C ARG A 150 0.84 0.38 -25.51
N CYS A 151 -0.21 1.10 -25.89
CA CYS A 151 -1.57 0.59 -25.85
C CYS A 151 -1.75 -0.70 -26.66
N MET A 152 -1.23 -0.78 -27.88
CA MET A 152 -1.35 -1.96 -28.74
C MET A 152 -0.63 -3.19 -28.17
N GLU A 153 0.54 -3.00 -27.56
CA GLU A 153 1.28 -4.07 -26.88
C GLU A 153 0.49 -4.61 -25.70
N ILE A 154 0.03 -3.70 -24.83
CA ILE A 154 -0.72 -4.05 -23.62
C ILE A 154 -2.04 -4.73 -23.98
N LYS A 155 -2.76 -4.24 -24.98
CA LYS A 155 -4.04 -4.81 -25.46
C LYS A 155 -3.89 -6.28 -25.87
N LYS A 156 -2.81 -6.62 -26.56
CA LYS A 156 -2.49 -8.01 -26.94
C LYS A 156 -2.18 -8.90 -25.74
N ARG A 157 -1.62 -8.32 -24.67
CA ARG A 157 -1.20 -9.04 -23.46
C ARG A 157 -2.27 -9.12 -22.37
N LEU A 158 -3.34 -8.31 -22.46
CA LEU A 158 -4.41 -8.26 -21.44
C LEU A 158 -4.88 -9.65 -20.95
N PRO A 159 -5.13 -10.66 -21.85
CA PRO A 159 -5.61 -11.97 -21.39
C PRO A 159 -4.60 -12.76 -20.56
N GLY A 160 -3.29 -12.43 -20.65
CA GLY A 160 -2.21 -13.10 -19.92
C GLY A 160 -1.73 -12.34 -18.68
N ILE A 161 -2.29 -11.18 -18.38
CA ILE A 161 -1.90 -10.39 -17.21
C ILE A 161 -2.39 -11.06 -15.93
N LYS A 162 -1.46 -11.34 -15.02
CA LYS A 162 -1.73 -11.96 -13.72
C LYS A 162 -2.03 -10.94 -12.64
N SER A 163 -1.28 -9.84 -12.63
CA SER A 163 -1.47 -8.77 -11.66
C SER A 163 -0.97 -7.43 -12.20
N ILE A 164 -1.56 -6.36 -11.72
CA ILE A 164 -1.14 -4.99 -12.01
C ILE A 164 -1.05 -4.26 -10.68
N THR A 165 0.16 -3.82 -10.34
CA THR A 165 0.41 -3.01 -9.15
C THR A 165 0.71 -1.58 -9.59
N ALA A 166 0.02 -0.62 -8.99
CA ALA A 166 0.28 0.80 -9.17
C ALA A 166 1.03 1.38 -7.98
N LYS A 167 2.05 2.19 -8.25
CA LYS A 167 2.76 3.02 -7.27
C LYS A 167 2.44 4.48 -7.54
N LEU A 168 1.82 5.12 -6.54
CA LEU A 168 1.40 6.51 -6.61
C LEU A 168 2.27 7.34 -5.68
N HIS A 169 2.83 8.42 -6.18
CA HIS A 169 3.60 9.37 -5.39
C HIS A 169 3.54 10.78 -6.01
N GLY A 170 4.16 11.77 -5.32
CA GLY A 170 4.18 13.14 -5.80
C GLY A 170 2.99 13.97 -5.31
N GLY A 171 2.51 14.87 -6.16
CA GLY A 171 1.56 15.92 -5.78
C GLY A 171 2.22 17.06 -5.01
N ASP A 172 1.40 17.96 -4.49
CA ASP A 172 1.88 19.14 -3.77
C ASP A 172 2.77 18.76 -2.59
N TYR A 173 3.80 19.56 -2.35
CA TYR A 173 4.72 19.34 -1.24
C TYR A 173 5.10 20.67 -0.57
N LYS A 174 5.60 20.60 0.66
CA LYS A 174 6.24 21.71 1.34
C LYS A 174 7.62 21.33 1.86
N TYR A 175 8.48 22.32 1.95
CA TYR A 175 9.81 22.24 2.54
C TYR A 175 10.11 23.54 3.25
N HIS A 176 11.18 23.60 4.04
CA HIS A 176 11.64 24.86 4.59
C HIS A 176 13.12 25.12 4.24
N SER A 177 13.44 26.39 4.13
CA SER A 177 14.80 26.89 3.92
C SER A 177 14.89 28.30 4.51
N ASN A 178 16.03 28.67 5.08
CA ASN A 178 16.27 30.01 5.63
C ASN A 178 15.19 30.51 6.61
N ASN A 179 14.66 29.62 7.47
CA ASN A 179 13.56 29.87 8.40
C ASN A 179 12.22 30.26 7.77
N GLU A 180 12.01 29.91 6.51
CA GLU A 180 10.75 30.09 5.79
C GLU A 180 10.23 28.75 5.27
N VAL A 181 8.91 28.59 5.23
CA VAL A 181 8.23 27.41 4.68
C VAL A 181 7.68 27.72 3.30
N PHE A 182 8.05 26.91 2.34
CA PHE A 182 7.63 26.99 0.95
C PHE A 182 6.64 25.89 0.63
N LYS A 183 5.57 26.22 -0.12
CA LYS A 183 4.60 25.28 -0.64
C LYS A 183 4.70 25.29 -2.16
N THR A 184 4.78 24.13 -2.75
CA THR A 184 4.95 23.95 -4.20
C THR A 184 3.85 23.05 -4.72
N GLU A 185 3.16 23.50 -5.77
CA GLU A 185 2.27 22.65 -6.55
C GLU A 185 3.09 21.73 -7.45
N ALA A 186 2.76 20.46 -7.48
CA ALA A 186 3.39 19.47 -8.32
C ALA A 186 2.39 18.44 -8.83
N ASN A 187 2.79 17.71 -9.86
CA ASN A 187 1.99 16.62 -10.40
C ASN A 187 2.20 15.34 -9.59
N PHE A 188 1.20 14.48 -9.62
CA PHE A 188 1.37 13.09 -9.19
C PHE A 188 2.18 12.33 -10.24
N SER A 189 2.75 11.23 -9.83
CA SER A 189 3.35 10.23 -10.69
C SER A 189 2.76 8.86 -10.35
N ILE A 190 2.40 8.10 -11.37
CA ILE A 190 1.82 6.77 -11.23
C ILE A 190 2.60 5.81 -12.11
N GLU A 191 3.23 4.83 -11.48
CA GLU A 191 3.95 3.76 -12.15
C GLU A 191 3.18 2.45 -12.04
N LEU A 192 2.99 1.76 -13.15
CA LEU A 192 2.39 0.44 -13.19
C LEU A 192 3.48 -0.64 -13.31
N TYR A 193 3.32 -1.70 -12.55
CA TYR A 193 4.10 -2.91 -12.60
C TYR A 193 3.18 -4.06 -12.99
N ILE A 194 3.27 -4.52 -14.24
CA ILE A 194 2.40 -5.51 -14.86
C ILE A 194 3.13 -6.85 -14.89
N SER A 195 2.58 -7.85 -14.21
CA SER A 195 3.09 -9.22 -14.21
C SER A 195 2.32 -10.07 -15.23
N ILE A 196 3.05 -10.76 -16.08
CA ILE A 196 2.52 -11.59 -17.17
C ILE A 196 2.87 -13.05 -16.92
#